data_34e84e4989a99778ef33a6e3bd8efca3
#
_entry.id   34e84e4989a99778ef33a6e3bd8efca3
#
_cell.length_a   1.000
_cell.length_b   1.000
_cell.length_c   1.000
_cell.angle_alpha   90.00
_cell.angle_beta   90.00
_cell.angle_gamma   90.00
#
_symmetry.space_group_name_H-M   'P 1'
#
loop_
_entity.id
_entity.type
_entity.pdbx_description
1 polymer ?
#
loop_
_entity_poly.entity_id
_entity_poly.type
_entity_poly.pdbx_seq_one_letter_code
_entity_poly.pdbx_strand_id
1 'polypeptide(L)'
;MKEILPGIFSWHEFSEEKQLNFNGYLLVLEGESVLIDPPGMTEEAFAKLGSLAGKISKHPLQAILLTNVHHERECDEVRKRFDAPVLINEKDEAGLEGKADKTFADGDALPCGLMTFKFENQKSPGESAFFQKERGVMILGDALIGKVPGKLNMLPPDKYRDSKLAKKGLSKLLDYEFESLLVGDGESILMNAKEAVKVFLES
;
A
#
# COMPACT_ATOMS: atom_id res chain seq x y z
N MET A 1 5.84 -1.96 15.08
CA MET A 1 4.61 -2.47 14.43
C MET A 1 3.44 -2.33 15.42
N LYS A 2 2.37 -1.63 15.04
CA LYS A 2 1.21 -1.27 15.86
C LYS A 2 -0.08 -1.65 15.13
N GLU A 3 -1.06 -2.25 15.82
CA GLU A 3 -2.40 -2.45 15.27
C GLU A 3 -3.12 -1.11 15.18
N ILE A 4 -3.59 -0.76 13.98
CA ILE A 4 -4.29 0.51 13.67
C ILE A 4 -5.78 0.32 13.39
N LEU A 5 -6.14 -0.86 12.88
CA LEU A 5 -7.50 -1.35 12.68
C LEU A 5 -7.50 -2.84 13.03
N PRO A 6 -8.64 -3.44 13.40
CA PRO A 6 -8.67 -4.86 13.76
C PRO A 6 -8.05 -5.75 12.67
N GLY A 7 -6.94 -6.45 13.01
CA GLY A 7 -6.19 -7.31 12.10
C GLY A 7 -5.33 -6.57 11.07
N ILE A 8 -5.21 -5.25 11.14
CA ILE A 8 -4.34 -4.44 10.28
C ILE A 8 -3.30 -3.73 11.14
N PHE A 9 -2.04 -4.04 10.88
CA PHE A 9 -0.88 -3.50 11.60
C PHE A 9 -0.07 -2.61 10.68
N SER A 10 0.44 -1.50 11.22
CA SER A 10 1.36 -0.62 10.51
C SER A 10 2.71 -0.50 11.23
N TRP A 11 3.73 -0.22 10.48
CA TRP A 11 5.00 0.33 10.96
C TRP A 11 5.53 1.31 9.92
N HIS A 12 6.52 2.07 10.29
CA HIS A 12 7.12 3.05 9.38
C HIS A 12 8.61 3.17 9.59
N GLU A 13 9.26 3.66 8.57
CA GLU A 13 10.62 4.18 8.57
C GLU A 13 10.56 5.68 8.27
N PHE A 14 11.23 6.51 9.08
CA PHE A 14 11.25 7.94 8.82
C PHE A 14 12.31 8.28 7.77
N SER A 15 11.90 8.95 6.71
CA SER A 15 12.80 9.46 5.68
C SER A 15 13.25 10.88 6.03
N GLU A 16 14.53 11.04 6.40
CA GLU A 16 15.14 12.35 6.65
C GLU A 16 15.13 13.23 5.39
N GLU A 17 15.31 12.62 4.22
CA GLU A 17 15.29 13.35 2.94
C GLU A 17 13.91 13.91 2.61
N LYS A 18 12.86 13.10 2.80
CA LYS A 18 11.47 13.47 2.44
C LYS A 18 10.73 14.15 3.58
N GLN A 19 11.26 14.07 4.81
CA GLN A 19 10.64 14.58 6.04
C GLN A 19 9.23 14.02 6.25
N LEU A 20 9.06 12.71 6.02
CA LEU A 20 7.83 11.98 6.26
C LEU A 20 8.11 10.47 6.49
N ASN A 21 7.12 9.77 7.01
CA ASN A 21 7.19 8.34 7.22
C ASN A 21 6.90 7.57 5.94
N PHE A 22 7.70 6.56 5.64
CA PHE A 22 7.38 5.48 4.71
C PHE A 22 6.67 4.38 5.48
N ASN A 23 5.46 4.05 5.09
CA ASN A 23 4.62 3.09 5.80
C ASN A 23 4.60 1.73 5.13
N GLY A 24 4.50 0.68 5.96
CA GLY A 24 4.16 -0.67 5.55
C GLY A 24 2.99 -1.20 6.35
N TYR A 25 2.26 -2.14 5.77
CA TYR A 25 1.06 -2.70 6.38
C TYR A 25 1.10 -4.22 6.36
N LEU A 26 0.82 -4.83 7.52
CA LEU A 26 0.52 -6.25 7.62
C LEU A 26 -0.98 -6.41 7.83
N LEU A 27 -1.64 -7.12 6.92
CA LEU A 27 -3.02 -7.55 7.07
C LEU A 27 -3.01 -9.01 7.52
N VAL A 28 -3.78 -9.29 8.56
CA VAL A 28 -3.99 -10.64 9.12
C VAL A 28 -5.49 -10.82 9.24
N LEU A 29 -6.12 -11.31 8.17
CA LEU A 29 -7.57 -11.36 8.00
C LEU A 29 -7.98 -12.75 7.53
N GLU A 30 -9.04 -13.32 8.12
CA GLU A 30 -9.71 -14.55 7.68
C GLU A 30 -8.80 -15.79 7.52
N GLY A 31 -7.75 -15.85 8.32
CA GLY A 31 -6.79 -16.97 8.24
C GLY A 31 -5.70 -16.77 7.18
N GLU A 32 -5.67 -15.62 6.56
CA GLU A 32 -4.67 -15.18 5.58
C GLU A 32 -3.83 -14.02 6.11
N SER A 33 -2.63 -13.83 5.55
CA SER A 33 -1.80 -12.66 5.84
C SER A 33 -1.02 -12.20 4.62
N VAL A 34 -0.97 -10.89 4.44
CA VAL A 34 -0.19 -10.23 3.39
C VAL A 34 0.56 -9.03 3.96
N LEU A 35 1.71 -8.77 3.39
CA LEU A 35 2.50 -7.57 3.67
C LEU A 35 2.39 -6.60 2.50
N ILE A 36 2.21 -5.32 2.78
CA ILE A 36 2.08 -4.28 1.74
C ILE A 36 3.17 -3.24 1.93
N ASP A 37 3.92 -2.96 0.85
CA ASP A 37 4.94 -1.90 0.75
C ASP A 37 5.93 -1.87 1.93
N PRO A 38 6.66 -2.94 2.25
CA PRO A 38 7.48 -3.02 3.46
C PRO A 38 8.63 -2.00 3.43
N PRO A 39 8.63 -0.94 4.28
CA PRO A 39 9.80 -0.10 4.49
C PRO A 39 10.83 -0.83 5.35
N GLY A 40 11.98 -0.20 5.58
CA GLY A 40 13.04 -0.75 6.43
C GLY A 40 12.53 -1.32 7.75
N MET A 41 13.07 -2.46 8.14
CA MET A 41 12.63 -3.23 9.30
C MET A 41 13.82 -3.55 10.23
N THR A 42 13.60 -3.36 11.53
CA THR A 42 14.51 -3.84 12.57
C THR A 42 14.32 -5.35 12.83
N GLU A 43 15.29 -6.01 13.45
CA GLU A 43 15.15 -7.41 13.86
C GLU A 43 13.94 -7.65 14.78
N GLU A 44 13.62 -6.68 15.63
CA GLU A 44 12.41 -6.72 16.47
C GLU A 44 11.14 -6.67 15.64
N ALA A 45 11.11 -5.84 14.59
CA ALA A 45 9.98 -5.75 13.66
C ALA A 45 9.79 -7.06 12.87
N PHE A 46 10.88 -7.70 12.41
CA PHE A 46 10.85 -9.01 11.78
C PHE A 46 10.32 -10.11 12.73
N ALA A 47 10.78 -10.15 13.97
CA ALA A 47 10.30 -11.08 14.97
C ALA A 47 8.80 -10.88 15.27
N LYS A 48 8.35 -9.63 15.32
CA LYS A 48 6.94 -9.27 15.51
C LYS A 48 6.08 -9.70 14.31
N LEU A 49 6.55 -9.45 13.09
CA LEU A 49 5.92 -9.90 11.85
C LEU A 49 5.72 -11.42 11.87
N GLY A 50 6.77 -12.19 12.12
CA GLY A 50 6.69 -13.65 12.21
C GLY A 50 5.71 -14.13 13.27
N SER A 51 5.68 -13.49 14.45
CA SER A 51 4.74 -13.82 15.51
C SER A 51 3.28 -13.54 15.14
N LEU A 52 3.00 -12.45 14.43
CA LEU A 52 1.65 -12.07 14.02
C LEU A 52 1.14 -12.94 12.86
N ALA A 53 1.94 -13.09 11.82
CA ALA A 53 1.60 -13.88 10.65
C ALA A 53 1.56 -15.39 10.95
N GLY A 54 2.50 -15.91 11.75
CA GLY A 54 2.62 -17.32 12.09
C GLY A 54 1.51 -17.89 13.00
N LYS A 55 0.68 -17.04 13.59
CA LYS A 55 -0.46 -17.52 14.41
C LYS A 55 -1.60 -18.13 13.60
N ILE A 56 -1.61 -17.97 12.29
CA ILE A 56 -2.80 -18.18 11.46
C ILE A 56 -2.62 -19.32 10.45
N SER A 57 -1.41 -19.63 10.00
CA SER A 57 -1.17 -20.56 8.89
C SER A 57 0.16 -21.31 9.00
N LYS A 58 0.27 -22.44 8.29
CA LYS A 58 1.55 -23.13 8.05
C LYS A 58 2.52 -22.28 7.20
N HIS A 59 1.99 -21.33 6.43
CA HIS A 59 2.74 -20.31 5.68
C HIS A 59 2.40 -18.95 6.29
N PRO A 60 3.31 -18.38 7.07
CA PRO A 60 3.03 -17.18 7.86
C PRO A 60 2.73 -15.93 7.00
N LEU A 61 3.16 -15.89 5.75
CA LEU A 61 2.94 -14.78 4.85
C LEU A 61 2.63 -15.29 3.44
N GLN A 62 1.45 -14.98 2.91
CA GLN A 62 1.03 -15.49 1.61
C GLN A 62 1.53 -14.68 0.44
N ALA A 63 1.78 -13.39 0.66
CA ALA A 63 2.32 -12.50 -0.35
C ALA A 63 2.92 -11.23 0.26
N ILE A 64 3.87 -10.65 -0.47
CA ILE A 64 4.31 -9.26 -0.36
C ILE A 64 3.70 -8.55 -1.55
N LEU A 65 2.84 -7.56 -1.30
CA LEU A 65 2.12 -6.81 -2.32
C LEU A 65 2.75 -5.42 -2.46
N LEU A 66 3.06 -5.02 -3.68
CA LEU A 66 3.59 -3.70 -3.99
C LEU A 66 2.54 -2.85 -4.68
N THR A 67 2.29 -1.65 -4.17
CA THR A 67 1.39 -0.68 -4.80
C THR A 67 1.99 -0.08 -6.06
N ASN A 68 3.32 0.05 -6.12
CA ASN A 68 4.08 0.50 -7.30
C ASN A 68 5.56 0.09 -7.19
N VAL A 69 6.31 0.28 -8.26
CA VAL A 69 7.73 -0.09 -8.36
C VAL A 69 8.64 0.62 -7.34
N HIS A 70 8.30 1.82 -6.90
CA HIS A 70 9.13 2.59 -5.96
C HIS A 70 8.98 2.13 -4.50
N HIS A 71 8.06 1.21 -4.23
CA HIS A 71 7.80 0.66 -2.90
C HIS A 71 8.42 -0.74 -2.69
N GLU A 72 9.35 -1.15 -3.55
CA GLU A 72 10.09 -2.42 -3.42
C GLU A 72 10.85 -2.52 -2.07
N ARG A 73 11.55 -1.45 -1.70
CA ARG A 73 12.18 -1.22 -0.37
C ARG A 73 12.77 -2.49 0.26
N GLU A 74 12.19 -3.02 1.36
CA GLU A 74 12.68 -4.18 2.13
C GLU A 74 12.18 -5.55 1.61
N CYS A 75 11.56 -5.60 0.43
CA CYS A 75 10.92 -6.81 -0.09
C CYS A 75 11.84 -8.02 -0.15
N ASP A 76 13.07 -7.85 -0.59
CA ASP A 76 14.03 -8.94 -0.76
C ASP A 76 14.38 -9.61 0.58
N GLU A 77 14.57 -8.82 1.64
CA GLU A 77 14.88 -9.34 2.95
C GLU A 77 13.67 -10.06 3.58
N VAL A 78 12.47 -9.49 3.42
CA VAL A 78 11.22 -10.13 3.85
C VAL A 78 11.03 -11.46 3.10
N ARG A 79 11.21 -11.46 1.78
CA ARG A 79 11.11 -12.64 0.93
C ARG A 79 12.05 -13.75 1.40
N LYS A 80 13.32 -13.43 1.66
CA LYS A 80 14.32 -14.41 2.15
C LYS A 80 13.92 -15.01 3.49
N ARG A 81 13.39 -14.21 4.42
CA ARG A 81 13.06 -14.66 5.79
C ARG A 81 11.76 -15.45 5.88
N PHE A 82 10.77 -15.15 5.03
CA PHE A 82 9.42 -15.70 5.14
C PHE A 82 9.00 -16.59 3.96
N ASP A 83 9.88 -16.74 2.96
CA ASP A 83 9.59 -17.49 1.72
C ASP A 83 8.26 -17.03 1.07
N ALA A 84 8.01 -15.72 1.12
CA ALA A 84 6.77 -15.11 0.64
C ALA A 84 6.95 -14.57 -0.79
N PRO A 85 6.03 -14.85 -1.72
CA PRO A 85 6.12 -14.33 -3.09
C PRO A 85 5.86 -12.82 -3.14
N VAL A 86 6.63 -12.12 -3.97
CA VAL A 86 6.45 -10.69 -4.28
C VAL A 86 5.52 -10.55 -5.47
N LEU A 87 4.45 -9.76 -5.30
CA LEU A 87 3.45 -9.46 -6.32
C LEU A 87 3.41 -7.96 -6.61
N ILE A 88 3.41 -7.60 -7.89
CA ILE A 88 3.31 -6.22 -8.36
C ILE A 88 2.39 -6.13 -9.57
N ASN A 89 1.89 -4.93 -9.88
CA ASN A 89 1.14 -4.73 -11.12
C ASN A 89 2.03 -5.05 -12.35
N GLU A 90 1.46 -5.73 -13.35
CA GLU A 90 2.18 -6.14 -14.58
C GLU A 90 2.91 -4.99 -15.30
N LYS A 91 2.41 -3.74 -15.18
CA LYS A 91 3.01 -2.56 -15.81
C LYS A 91 4.29 -2.08 -15.12
N ASP A 92 4.48 -2.47 -13.86
CA ASP A 92 5.64 -2.06 -13.04
C ASP A 92 6.69 -3.17 -12.89
N GLU A 93 6.39 -4.41 -13.30
CA GLU A 93 7.28 -5.55 -13.14
C GLU A 93 8.69 -5.29 -13.68
N ALA A 94 8.78 -4.71 -14.91
CA ALA A 94 10.06 -4.46 -15.56
C ALA A 94 10.92 -3.36 -14.88
N GLY A 95 10.33 -2.59 -13.94
CA GLY A 95 11.00 -1.51 -13.23
C GLY A 95 11.59 -1.92 -11.89
N LEU A 96 11.31 -3.13 -11.39
CA LEU A 96 11.88 -3.62 -10.14
C LEU A 96 13.40 -3.81 -10.24
N GLU A 97 14.11 -3.51 -9.17
CA GLU A 97 15.54 -3.86 -9.03
C GLU A 97 15.69 -5.36 -8.75
N GLY A 98 14.81 -5.93 -7.95
CA GLY A 98 14.68 -7.35 -7.71
C GLY A 98 13.79 -8.05 -8.72
N LYS A 99 13.04 -9.04 -8.29
CA LYS A 99 12.17 -9.85 -9.16
C LYS A 99 10.81 -10.07 -8.52
N ALA A 100 9.74 -9.81 -9.27
CA ALA A 100 8.42 -10.29 -8.91
C ALA A 100 8.30 -11.82 -9.12
N ASP A 101 7.57 -12.50 -8.27
CA ASP A 101 7.22 -13.90 -8.44
C ASP A 101 5.94 -14.07 -9.24
N LYS A 102 5.05 -13.08 -9.13
CA LYS A 102 3.78 -13.01 -9.87
C LYS A 102 3.42 -11.55 -10.15
N THR A 103 2.59 -11.35 -11.14
CA THR A 103 1.97 -10.06 -11.42
C THR A 103 0.47 -10.12 -11.17
N PHE A 104 -0.13 -8.96 -10.98
CA PHE A 104 -1.58 -8.77 -10.96
C PHE A 104 -1.99 -7.65 -11.93
N ALA A 105 -3.24 -7.67 -12.33
CA ALA A 105 -3.86 -6.67 -13.20
C ALA A 105 -4.98 -5.90 -12.47
N ASP A 106 -5.57 -4.92 -13.15
CA ASP A 106 -6.73 -4.17 -12.65
C ASP A 106 -7.93 -5.11 -12.45
N GLY A 107 -8.51 -5.12 -11.26
CA GLY A 107 -9.66 -5.93 -10.89
C GLY A 107 -9.35 -7.32 -10.32
N ASP A 108 -8.08 -7.71 -10.22
CA ASP A 108 -7.71 -9.00 -9.65
C ASP A 108 -8.02 -9.07 -8.15
N ALA A 109 -8.41 -10.27 -7.71
CA ALA A 109 -8.57 -10.60 -6.30
C ALA A 109 -7.24 -11.14 -5.74
N LEU A 110 -6.85 -10.63 -4.58
CA LEU A 110 -5.66 -11.01 -3.83
C LEU A 110 -6.03 -11.56 -2.45
N PRO A 111 -5.10 -12.22 -1.75
CA PRO A 111 -5.34 -12.70 -0.39
C PRO A 111 -5.84 -11.61 0.56
N CYS A 112 -6.40 -11.99 1.69
CA CYS A 112 -7.09 -11.11 2.65
C CYS A 112 -8.32 -10.38 2.07
N GLY A 113 -8.95 -10.90 1.01
CA GLY A 113 -10.11 -10.28 0.38
C GLY A 113 -9.83 -8.93 -0.29
N LEU A 114 -8.58 -8.69 -0.67
CA LEU A 114 -8.18 -7.48 -1.37
C LEU A 114 -8.58 -7.56 -2.85
N MET A 115 -9.09 -6.45 -3.38
CA MET A 115 -9.29 -6.23 -4.80
C MET A 115 -8.35 -5.13 -5.28
N THR A 116 -7.68 -5.37 -6.41
CA THR A 116 -6.78 -4.38 -7.01
C THR A 116 -7.54 -3.44 -7.93
N PHE A 117 -7.08 -2.20 -8.02
CA PHE A 117 -7.38 -1.35 -9.17
C PHE A 117 -6.22 -0.38 -9.44
N LYS A 118 -6.01 -0.11 -10.73
CA LYS A 118 -4.90 0.70 -11.21
C LYS A 118 -5.35 2.15 -11.46
N PHE A 119 -4.46 3.08 -11.15
CA PHE A 119 -4.62 4.49 -11.54
C PHE A 119 -3.88 4.78 -12.84
N GLU A 120 -4.48 5.64 -13.67
CA GLU A 120 -3.85 6.14 -14.88
C GLU A 120 -3.09 7.46 -14.62
N ASN A 121 -2.07 7.71 -15.45
CA ASN A 121 -1.28 8.94 -15.45
C ASN A 121 -0.54 9.24 -14.13
N GLN A 122 -0.29 8.24 -13.31
CA GLN A 122 0.48 8.39 -12.08
C GLN A 122 2.00 8.39 -12.37
N LYS A 123 2.80 8.57 -11.32
CA LYS A 123 4.27 8.51 -11.35
C LYS A 123 4.76 7.18 -11.91
N SER A 124 4.13 6.10 -11.47
CA SER A 124 4.39 4.74 -11.94
C SER A 124 3.28 4.27 -12.88
N PRO A 125 3.60 3.57 -14.00
CA PRO A 125 2.60 3.02 -14.91
C PRO A 125 1.68 1.99 -14.27
N GLY A 126 2.16 1.28 -13.26
CA GLY A 126 1.44 0.24 -12.51
C GLY A 126 0.91 0.70 -11.16
N GLU A 127 0.88 2.01 -10.87
CA GLU A 127 0.35 2.53 -9.61
C GLU A 127 -1.02 1.97 -9.29
N SER A 128 -1.09 1.19 -8.22
CA SER A 128 -2.27 0.40 -7.86
C SER A 128 -2.74 0.72 -6.45
N ALA A 129 -4.05 0.53 -6.24
CA ALA A 129 -4.66 0.51 -4.91
C ALA A 129 -5.12 -0.91 -4.56
N PHE A 130 -5.22 -1.17 -3.27
CA PHE A 130 -5.82 -2.38 -2.73
C PHE A 130 -7.04 -2.01 -1.89
N PHE A 131 -8.20 -2.54 -2.26
CA PHE A 131 -9.46 -2.29 -1.57
C PHE A 131 -9.93 -3.52 -0.82
N GLN A 132 -10.03 -3.42 0.49
CA GLN A 132 -10.65 -4.42 1.35
C GLN A 132 -12.10 -4.00 1.65
N LYS A 133 -13.02 -4.53 0.85
CA LYS A 133 -14.43 -4.11 0.80
C LYS A 133 -15.17 -4.31 2.13
N GLU A 134 -15.02 -5.47 2.76
CA GLU A 134 -15.78 -5.82 3.96
C GLU A 134 -15.45 -4.94 5.16
N ARG A 135 -14.23 -4.40 5.17
CA ARG A 135 -13.75 -3.49 6.23
C ARG A 135 -13.78 -2.03 5.84
N GLY A 136 -14.11 -1.73 4.59
CA GLY A 136 -14.11 -0.36 4.09
C GLY A 136 -12.72 0.29 4.18
N VAL A 137 -11.67 -0.46 3.84
CA VAL A 137 -10.28 0.02 3.88
C VAL A 137 -9.70 0.11 2.49
N MET A 138 -9.20 1.30 2.13
CA MET A 138 -8.48 1.59 0.91
C MET A 138 -7.00 1.75 1.24
N ILE A 139 -6.10 1.15 0.44
CA ILE A 139 -4.65 1.23 0.63
C ILE A 139 -4.03 1.75 -0.65
N LEU A 140 -3.25 2.82 -0.56
CA LEU A 140 -2.61 3.52 -1.68
C LEU A 140 -1.10 3.60 -1.48
N GLY A 141 -0.37 3.61 -2.58
CA GLY A 141 1.04 3.98 -2.63
C GLY A 141 1.24 5.49 -2.85
N ASP A 142 1.90 5.84 -3.94
CA ASP A 142 2.26 7.22 -4.33
C ASP A 142 1.09 8.04 -4.90
N ALA A 143 -0.06 7.40 -5.18
CA ALA A 143 -1.23 8.07 -5.76
C ALA A 143 -1.74 9.24 -4.90
N LEU A 144 -1.76 9.06 -3.57
CA LEU A 144 -2.00 10.11 -2.57
C LEU A 144 -1.10 9.88 -1.35
N ILE A 145 -0.60 10.97 -0.78
CA ILE A 145 0.25 10.96 0.41
C ILE A 145 -0.36 11.79 1.54
N GLY A 146 -0.03 11.46 2.78
CA GLY A 146 -0.45 12.16 3.99
C GLY A 146 0.64 13.10 4.54
N LYS A 147 1.16 14.03 3.72
CA LYS A 147 2.23 14.94 4.16
C LYS A 147 1.83 15.86 5.30
N VAL A 148 0.57 16.23 5.35
CA VAL A 148 -0.01 17.07 6.41
C VAL A 148 -1.10 16.26 7.10
N PRO A 149 -1.08 16.12 8.44
CA PRO A 149 -2.10 15.39 9.17
C PRO A 149 -3.53 15.78 8.79
N GLY A 150 -4.35 14.79 8.48
CA GLY A 150 -5.74 14.98 8.08
C GLY A 150 -5.96 15.55 6.68
N LYS A 151 -4.89 15.75 5.89
CA LYS A 151 -4.99 16.25 4.51
C LYS A 151 -4.29 15.32 3.52
N LEU A 152 -4.91 15.15 2.37
CA LEU A 152 -4.33 14.40 1.27
C LEU A 152 -3.58 15.32 0.32
N ASN A 153 -2.48 14.83 -0.22
CA ASN A 153 -1.62 15.53 -1.16
C ASN A 153 -1.23 14.59 -2.30
N MET A 154 -1.03 15.14 -3.48
CA MET A 154 -0.25 14.48 -4.53
C MET A 154 1.25 14.73 -4.32
N LEU A 155 2.07 13.93 -4.99
CA LEU A 155 3.49 14.22 -5.15
C LEU A 155 3.70 15.54 -5.92
N PRO A 156 4.91 16.13 -5.89
CA PRO A 156 5.21 17.33 -6.68
C PRO A 156 4.90 17.16 -8.18
N PRO A 157 4.45 18.23 -8.88
CA PRO A 157 3.99 18.12 -10.28
C PRO A 157 5.02 17.56 -11.26
N ASP A 158 6.32 17.72 -10.98
CA ASP A 158 7.43 17.16 -11.78
C ASP A 158 7.51 15.62 -11.76
N LYS A 159 6.77 14.97 -10.86
CA LYS A 159 6.66 13.51 -10.77
C LYS A 159 5.64 12.92 -11.75
N TYR A 160 4.90 13.74 -12.45
CA TYR A 160 3.83 13.32 -13.37
C TYR A 160 4.11 13.84 -14.78
N ARG A 161 3.71 13.08 -15.80
CA ARG A 161 3.67 13.59 -17.17
C ARG A 161 2.63 14.72 -17.32
N ASP A 162 1.48 14.56 -16.65
CA ASP A 162 0.41 15.55 -16.55
C ASP A 162 -0.29 15.40 -15.18
N SER A 163 0.02 16.32 -14.27
CA SER A 163 -0.51 16.28 -12.90
C SER A 163 -2.03 16.51 -12.84
N LYS A 164 -2.62 17.21 -13.81
CA LYS A 164 -4.08 17.44 -13.88
C LYS A 164 -4.79 16.16 -14.29
N LEU A 165 -4.25 15.42 -15.27
CA LEU A 165 -4.78 14.12 -15.65
C LEU A 165 -4.59 13.10 -14.52
N ALA A 166 -3.46 13.12 -13.84
CA ALA A 166 -3.22 12.28 -12.68
C ALA A 166 -4.26 12.55 -11.58
N LYS A 167 -4.50 13.82 -11.21
CA LYS A 167 -5.53 14.19 -10.24
C LYS A 167 -6.92 13.73 -10.68
N LYS A 168 -7.28 13.95 -11.95
CA LYS A 168 -8.56 13.50 -12.50
C LYS A 168 -8.75 11.98 -12.38
N GLY A 169 -7.68 11.20 -12.61
CA GLY A 169 -7.70 9.73 -12.47
C GLY A 169 -8.05 9.25 -11.05
N LEU A 170 -7.74 10.05 -10.02
CA LEU A 170 -8.05 9.73 -8.62
C LEU A 170 -9.55 9.79 -8.30
N SER A 171 -10.38 10.40 -9.16
CA SER A 171 -11.84 10.37 -8.99
C SER A 171 -12.41 8.95 -8.95
N LYS A 172 -11.72 7.96 -9.53
CA LYS A 172 -12.06 6.53 -9.44
C LYS A 172 -12.20 6.04 -7.98
N LEU A 173 -11.51 6.67 -7.03
CA LEU A 173 -11.67 6.37 -5.59
C LEU A 173 -13.10 6.57 -5.09
N LEU A 174 -13.84 7.52 -5.65
CA LEU A 174 -15.22 7.82 -5.23
C LEU A 174 -16.22 6.73 -5.60
N ASP A 175 -15.86 5.82 -6.52
CA ASP A 175 -16.68 4.67 -6.93
C ASP A 175 -16.73 3.59 -5.85
N TYR A 176 -15.86 3.69 -4.82
CA TYR A 176 -15.72 2.72 -3.73
C TYR A 176 -16.22 3.30 -2.41
N GLU A 177 -16.81 2.44 -1.57
CA GLU A 177 -17.23 2.81 -0.22
C GLU A 177 -16.15 2.39 0.79
N PHE A 178 -15.44 3.37 1.36
CA PHE A 178 -14.42 3.15 2.37
C PHE A 178 -14.47 4.22 3.46
N GLU A 179 -14.16 3.81 4.67
CA GLU A 179 -14.06 4.67 5.86
C GLU A 179 -12.61 5.06 6.14
N SER A 180 -11.67 4.12 5.86
CA SER A 180 -10.24 4.31 6.13
C SER A 180 -9.43 4.33 4.85
N LEU A 181 -8.43 5.22 4.80
CA LEU A 181 -7.44 5.32 3.73
C LEU A 181 -6.04 5.20 4.33
N LEU A 182 -5.35 4.12 3.98
CA LEU A 182 -3.97 3.87 4.34
C LEU A 182 -3.06 4.31 3.19
N VAL A 183 -2.01 5.08 3.50
CA VAL A 183 -1.10 5.63 2.48
C VAL A 183 0.32 5.12 2.69
N GLY A 184 1.04 4.87 1.59
CA GLY A 184 2.44 4.45 1.61
C GLY A 184 3.37 5.48 2.24
N ASP A 185 3.00 6.77 2.16
CA ASP A 185 3.83 7.87 2.61
C ASP A 185 3.04 8.87 3.45
N GLY A 186 3.52 9.15 4.68
CA GLY A 186 2.92 10.12 5.61
C GLY A 186 1.80 9.56 6.47
N GLU A 187 0.81 10.37 6.84
CA GLU A 187 -0.25 9.98 7.76
C GLU A 187 -1.50 9.46 7.06
N SER A 188 -1.93 8.27 7.46
CA SER A 188 -3.18 7.63 7.03
C SER A 188 -4.40 8.28 7.67
N ILE A 189 -5.55 8.23 6.99
CA ILE A 189 -6.84 8.72 7.50
C ILE A 189 -7.71 7.52 7.86
N LEU A 190 -7.97 7.32 9.15
CA LEU A 190 -8.66 6.11 9.64
C LEU A 190 -10.18 6.26 9.73
N MET A 191 -10.71 7.48 9.62
CA MET A 191 -12.15 7.78 9.69
C MET A 191 -12.50 8.88 8.70
N ASN A 192 -13.69 8.78 8.06
CA ASN A 192 -14.18 9.76 7.08
C ASN A 192 -13.22 9.97 5.88
N ALA A 193 -12.45 8.94 5.51
CA ALA A 193 -11.42 9.06 4.49
C ALA A 193 -12.00 9.36 3.10
N LYS A 194 -13.17 8.80 2.75
CA LYS A 194 -13.85 9.10 1.48
C LYS A 194 -14.19 10.59 1.36
N GLU A 195 -14.61 11.23 2.45
CA GLU A 195 -14.87 12.66 2.47
C GLU A 195 -13.59 13.49 2.30
N ALA A 196 -12.48 13.08 2.92
CA ALA A 196 -11.18 13.71 2.71
C ALA A 196 -10.73 13.64 1.25
N VAL A 197 -11.01 12.52 0.54
CA VAL A 197 -10.76 12.38 -0.91
C VAL A 197 -11.61 13.35 -1.72
N LYS A 198 -12.90 13.50 -1.39
CA LYS A 198 -13.76 14.49 -2.08
C LYS A 198 -13.24 15.90 -1.92
N VAL A 199 -12.95 16.33 -0.69
CA VAL A 199 -12.39 17.65 -0.39
C VAL A 199 -11.09 17.88 -1.16
N PHE A 200 -10.21 16.87 -1.22
CA PHE A 200 -8.97 16.94 -2.00
C PHE A 200 -9.24 17.12 -3.50
N LEU A 201 -10.19 16.39 -4.07
CA LEU A 201 -10.50 16.48 -5.51
C LEU A 201 -11.12 17.82 -5.91
N GLU A 202 -11.88 18.46 -5.01
CA GLU A 202 -12.52 19.77 -5.21
C GLU A 202 -11.56 20.95 -5.02
N SER A 203 -10.42 20.76 -4.37
CA SER A 203 -9.38 21.80 -4.17
C SER A 203 -8.52 22.00 -5.42
#